data_e3e1b315f09fcf34a8df7bb9f952f1aa
#
_entry.id   e3e1b315f09fcf34a8df7bb9f952f1aa
#
_cell.length_a   1.000
_cell.length_b   1.000
_cell.length_c   1.000
_cell.angle_alpha   90.00
_cell.angle_beta   90.00
_cell.angle_gamma   90.00
#
_symmetry.space_group_name_H-M   'P 1'
#
loop_
_entity.id
_entity.type
_entity.pdbx_description
1 polymer ?
#
loop_
_entity_poly.entity_id
_entity_poly.type
_entity_poly.pdbx_seq_one_letter_code
_entity_poly.pdbx_strand_id
1 'polypeptide(L)'
;HSYPKLSLDYSNLLASCPGYSEEEALEHFQHGKLPQEHCGHLKGSWYDEKLMVSPLEERCEISFRYTAFGEILAGSSLECKEASLETIKRLGLNASSLQRARRTVLEEIISFVDELSDEELLNLAQDLDKPDDEGKYVRFYSAIVYVLKALIFPHK
;
A
#
# COMPACT_ATOMS: atom_id res chain seq x y z
N HIS A 1 -15.60 -0.63 -22.42
CA HIS A 1 -15.73 -1.30 -21.13
C HIS A 1 -15.75 -2.81 -21.34
N SER A 2 -14.76 -3.53 -20.78
CA SER A 2 -14.62 -4.98 -20.97
C SER A 2 -15.69 -5.78 -20.19
N TYR A 3 -16.25 -5.19 -19.13
CA TYR A 3 -17.23 -5.82 -18.23
C TYR A 3 -18.40 -4.90 -17.89
N PRO A 4 -19.30 -4.59 -18.86
CA PRO A 4 -20.37 -3.61 -18.66
C PRO A 4 -21.37 -4.00 -17.57
N LYS A 5 -21.55 -5.28 -17.29
CA LYS A 5 -22.47 -5.78 -16.23
C LYS A 5 -21.95 -5.48 -14.82
N LEU A 6 -20.64 -5.30 -14.65
CA LEU A 6 -20.00 -5.02 -13.36
C LEU A 6 -19.79 -3.52 -13.10
N SER A 7 -20.08 -2.67 -14.07
CA SER A 7 -19.80 -1.24 -13.98
C SER A 7 -20.64 -0.49 -12.95
N LEU A 8 -21.77 -1.05 -12.55
CA LEU A 8 -22.66 -0.51 -11.52
C LEU A 8 -22.80 -1.43 -10.30
N ASP A 9 -22.00 -2.50 -10.24
CA ASP A 9 -21.96 -3.38 -9.08
C ASP A 9 -21.06 -2.74 -8.01
N TYR A 10 -21.66 -2.34 -6.89
CA TYR A 10 -20.95 -1.67 -5.80
C TYR A 10 -19.83 -2.53 -5.20
N SER A 11 -20.03 -3.85 -5.14
CA SER A 11 -19.02 -4.79 -4.66
C SER A 11 -17.79 -4.90 -5.59
N ASN A 12 -17.89 -4.41 -6.82
CA ASN A 12 -16.80 -4.35 -7.80
C ASN A 12 -16.13 -2.96 -7.89
N LEU A 13 -16.56 -2.01 -7.06
CA LEU A 13 -15.99 -0.67 -7.05
C LEU A 13 -14.84 -0.59 -6.04
N LEU A 14 -13.73 -0.03 -6.50
CA LEU A 14 -12.55 0.21 -5.68
C LEU A 14 -12.21 1.69 -5.71
N ALA A 15 -11.91 2.25 -4.53
CA ALA A 15 -11.30 3.56 -4.46
C ALA A 15 -9.90 3.50 -5.07
N SER A 16 -9.61 4.43 -5.95
CA SER A 16 -8.28 4.56 -6.54
C SER A 16 -7.67 5.90 -6.15
N CYS A 17 -6.40 5.86 -5.79
CA CYS A 17 -5.61 7.06 -5.57
C CYS A 17 -5.62 7.93 -6.83
N PRO A 18 -5.79 9.28 -6.72
CA PRO A 18 -5.79 10.19 -7.87
C PRO A 18 -4.43 10.33 -8.57
N GLY A 19 -3.40 9.63 -8.10
CA GLY A 19 -2.06 9.64 -8.67
C GLY A 19 -1.14 10.59 -7.91
N TYR A 20 -1.32 11.87 -8.05
CA TYR A 20 -0.54 12.91 -7.35
C TYR A 20 -1.48 14.07 -6.94
N SER A 21 -1.10 14.80 -5.88
CA SER A 21 -1.84 16.00 -5.47
C SER A 21 -1.57 17.18 -6.41
N GLU A 22 -2.45 18.20 -6.39
CA GLU A 22 -2.21 19.44 -7.13
C GLU A 22 -0.92 20.13 -6.67
N GLU A 23 -0.56 20.04 -5.40
CA GLU A 23 0.66 20.59 -4.82
C GLU A 23 1.90 19.87 -5.36
N GLU A 24 1.89 18.54 -5.40
CA GLU A 24 2.95 17.73 -6.02
C GLU A 24 3.07 18.04 -7.51
N ALA A 25 1.97 18.24 -8.22
CA ALA A 25 1.97 18.64 -9.62
C ALA A 25 2.63 20.01 -9.81
N LEU A 26 2.34 20.99 -8.95
CA LEU A 26 2.92 22.34 -9.00
C LEU A 26 4.43 22.32 -8.71
N GLU A 27 4.88 21.59 -7.70
CA GLU A 27 6.32 21.41 -7.40
C GLU A 27 7.07 20.81 -8.59
N HIS A 28 6.53 19.77 -9.19
CA HIS A 28 7.13 19.13 -10.34
C HIS A 28 7.16 20.04 -11.57
N PHE A 29 6.13 20.84 -11.79
CA PHE A 29 6.08 21.84 -12.85
C PHE A 29 7.17 22.90 -12.72
N GLN A 30 7.42 23.38 -11.49
CA GLN A 30 8.48 24.37 -11.21
C GLN A 30 9.88 23.81 -11.50
N HIS A 31 10.07 22.50 -11.42
CA HIS A 31 11.35 21.83 -11.64
C HIS A 31 11.45 21.19 -13.04
N GLY A 32 10.48 21.42 -13.92
CA GLY A 32 10.47 20.91 -15.30
C GLY A 32 10.38 19.38 -15.42
N LYS A 33 9.87 18.70 -14.38
CA LYS A 33 9.64 17.25 -14.36
C LYS A 33 8.16 16.96 -14.20
N LEU A 34 7.66 15.96 -14.91
CA LEU A 34 6.32 15.44 -14.67
C LEU A 34 6.34 14.52 -13.43
N PRO A 35 5.28 14.56 -12.58
CA PRO A 35 5.15 13.60 -11.50
C PRO A 35 5.15 12.17 -12.03
N GLN A 36 5.75 11.26 -11.29
CA GLN A 36 5.73 9.85 -11.66
C GLN A 36 4.31 9.30 -11.47
N GLU A 37 3.69 8.84 -12.57
CA GLU A 37 2.39 8.20 -12.50
C GLU A 37 2.42 6.94 -11.64
N HIS A 38 1.34 6.70 -10.89
CA HIS A 38 1.15 5.50 -10.09
C HIS A 38 -0.34 5.14 -9.93
N CYS A 39 -0.62 4.00 -9.30
CA CYS A 39 -1.97 3.50 -9.03
C CYS A 39 -2.82 3.38 -10.31
N GLY A 40 -4.03 3.92 -10.28
CA GLY A 40 -4.98 3.87 -11.39
C GLY A 40 -4.51 4.54 -12.66
N HIS A 41 -3.74 5.63 -12.57
CA HIS A 41 -3.18 6.33 -13.73
C HIS A 41 -2.19 5.44 -14.48
N LEU A 42 -1.20 4.88 -13.80
CA LEU A 42 -0.21 3.99 -14.41
C LEU A 42 -0.83 2.67 -14.87
N LYS A 43 -1.76 2.12 -14.09
CA LYS A 43 -2.48 0.89 -14.42
C LYS A 43 -3.26 1.01 -15.73
N GLY A 44 -3.91 2.15 -15.94
CA GLY A 44 -4.80 2.34 -17.09
C GLY A 44 -5.88 1.26 -17.16
N SER A 45 -6.03 0.66 -18.34
CA SER A 45 -6.97 -0.44 -18.60
C SER A 45 -6.42 -1.84 -18.31
N TRP A 46 -5.18 -1.95 -17.81
CA TRP A 46 -4.58 -3.24 -17.52
C TRP A 46 -5.36 -3.98 -16.42
N TYR A 47 -5.70 -5.22 -16.70
CA TYR A 47 -6.26 -6.18 -15.77
C TYR A 47 -5.88 -7.58 -16.20
N ASP A 48 -5.42 -8.39 -15.28
CA ASP A 48 -5.14 -9.80 -15.46
C ASP A 48 -5.54 -10.54 -14.19
N GLU A 49 -6.46 -11.48 -14.30
CA GLU A 49 -7.02 -12.21 -13.17
C GLU A 49 -5.98 -13.04 -12.40
N LYS A 50 -4.90 -13.45 -13.06
CA LYS A 50 -3.84 -14.27 -12.44
C LYS A 50 -2.66 -13.44 -11.95
N LEU A 51 -2.41 -12.30 -12.59
CA LEU A 51 -1.24 -11.46 -12.34
C LEU A 51 -1.56 -10.18 -11.55
N MET A 52 -2.83 -9.92 -11.25
CA MET A 52 -3.23 -8.80 -10.42
C MET A 52 -3.66 -9.29 -9.04
N VAL A 53 -2.96 -8.87 -7.99
CA VAL A 53 -3.45 -9.05 -6.62
C VAL A 53 -4.59 -8.06 -6.40
N SER A 54 -5.79 -8.59 -6.22
CA SER A 54 -6.99 -7.78 -5.98
C SER A 54 -7.06 -7.37 -4.51
N PRO A 55 -7.33 -6.09 -4.19
CA PRO A 55 -7.57 -5.66 -2.81
C PRO A 55 -8.87 -6.21 -2.21
N LEU A 56 -9.72 -6.86 -3.00
CA LEU A 56 -10.92 -7.56 -2.53
C LEU A 56 -10.64 -9.01 -2.11
N GLU A 57 -9.43 -9.51 -2.33
CA GLU A 57 -9.04 -10.85 -1.90
C GLU A 57 -8.54 -10.84 -0.46
N GLU A 58 -8.98 -11.79 0.36
CA GLU A 58 -8.50 -11.97 1.74
C GLU A 58 -6.97 -12.10 1.83
N ARG A 59 -6.34 -12.64 0.77
CA ARG A 59 -4.88 -12.81 0.69
C ARG A 59 -4.12 -11.57 0.23
N CYS A 60 -4.79 -10.46 -0.03
CA CYS A 60 -4.14 -9.26 -0.53
C CYS A 60 -3.00 -8.81 0.39
N GLU A 61 -3.23 -8.75 1.70
CA GLU A 61 -2.24 -8.26 2.67
C GLU A 61 -0.99 -9.13 2.75
N ILE A 62 -1.14 -10.47 2.74
CA ILE A 62 0.01 -11.39 2.80
C ILE A 62 0.79 -11.46 1.48
N SER A 63 0.23 -10.92 0.40
CA SER A 63 0.89 -10.85 -0.90
C SER A 63 2.01 -9.80 -0.94
N PHE A 64 2.07 -8.92 0.06
CA PHE A 64 3.06 -7.84 0.12
C PHE A 64 3.83 -7.83 1.43
N ARG A 65 5.04 -7.31 1.36
CA ARG A 65 5.91 -6.99 2.51
C ARG A 65 6.35 -5.55 2.39
N TYR A 66 6.74 -4.96 3.50
CA TYR A 66 7.16 -3.57 3.55
C TYR A 66 8.52 -3.45 4.22
N THR A 67 9.34 -2.54 3.73
CA THR A 67 10.59 -2.16 4.40
C THR A 67 10.39 -0.89 5.22
N ALA A 68 11.23 -0.66 6.23
CA ALA A 68 11.25 0.58 6.99
C ALA A 68 11.53 1.83 6.11
N PHE A 69 12.08 1.62 4.90
CA PHE A 69 12.34 2.67 3.92
C PHE A 69 11.14 2.96 3.02
N GLY A 70 9.97 2.39 3.31
CA GLY A 70 8.73 2.60 2.58
C GLY A 70 8.62 1.85 1.25
N GLU A 71 9.50 0.89 0.98
CA GLU A 71 9.43 0.04 -0.20
C GLU A 71 8.42 -1.09 -0.01
N ILE A 72 7.70 -1.45 -1.08
CA ILE A 72 6.84 -2.63 -1.13
C ILE A 72 7.56 -3.75 -1.89
N LEU A 73 7.60 -4.92 -1.28
CA LEU A 73 8.18 -6.14 -1.84
C LEU A 73 7.08 -7.21 -2.00
N ALA A 74 7.31 -8.15 -2.89
CA ALA A 74 6.45 -9.33 -2.98
C ALA A 74 6.51 -10.15 -1.68
N GLY A 75 5.37 -10.69 -1.26
CA GLY A 75 5.26 -11.60 -0.14
C GLY A 75 6.14 -12.85 -0.29
N SER A 76 6.28 -13.61 0.80
CA SER A 76 7.15 -14.79 0.83
C SER A 76 6.53 -16.02 0.15
N SER A 77 5.21 -16.03 -0.07
CA SER A 77 4.53 -17.15 -0.73
C SER A 77 4.90 -17.25 -2.21
N LEU A 78 5.38 -18.41 -2.61
CA LEU A 78 5.72 -18.68 -4.02
C LEU A 78 4.50 -18.57 -4.94
N GLU A 79 3.32 -18.95 -4.45
CA GLU A 79 2.07 -18.94 -5.22
C GLU A 79 1.64 -17.54 -5.65
N CYS A 80 1.88 -16.53 -4.81
CA CYS A 80 1.46 -15.14 -5.07
C CYS A 80 2.60 -14.25 -5.57
N LYS A 81 3.84 -14.76 -5.61
CA LYS A 81 5.03 -13.92 -5.84
C LYS A 81 5.00 -13.22 -7.20
N GLU A 82 4.65 -13.94 -8.25
CA GLU A 82 4.61 -13.38 -9.60
C GLU A 82 3.51 -12.31 -9.72
N ALA A 83 2.31 -12.60 -9.21
CA ALA A 83 1.20 -11.65 -9.18
C ALA A 83 1.55 -10.40 -8.35
N SER A 84 2.21 -10.57 -7.20
CA SER A 84 2.66 -9.46 -6.36
C SER A 84 3.67 -8.57 -7.08
N LEU A 85 4.68 -9.15 -7.73
CA LEU A 85 5.68 -8.41 -8.50
C LEU A 85 5.07 -7.64 -9.67
N GLU A 86 4.17 -8.29 -10.42
CA GLU A 86 3.51 -7.64 -11.55
C GLU A 86 2.55 -6.54 -11.06
N THR A 87 1.82 -6.74 -9.97
CA THR A 87 0.98 -5.72 -9.35
C THR A 87 1.79 -4.52 -8.89
N ILE A 88 2.91 -4.73 -8.18
CA ILE A 88 3.81 -3.65 -7.75
C ILE A 88 4.28 -2.82 -8.95
N LYS A 89 4.68 -3.49 -10.02
CA LYS A 89 5.17 -2.87 -11.25
C LYS A 89 4.08 -2.10 -11.99
N ARG A 90 2.92 -2.74 -12.22
CA ARG A 90 1.81 -2.19 -13.02
C ARG A 90 1.10 -1.03 -12.33
N LEU A 91 1.07 -1.04 -11.01
CA LEU A 91 0.52 0.05 -10.21
C LEU A 91 1.59 1.08 -9.80
N GLY A 92 2.86 0.85 -10.10
CA GLY A 92 3.94 1.74 -9.68
C GLY A 92 3.98 1.95 -8.17
N LEU A 93 3.72 0.90 -7.38
CA LEU A 93 3.58 1.03 -5.93
C LEU A 93 4.87 1.50 -5.23
N ASN A 94 6.00 1.42 -5.91
CA ASN A 94 7.30 1.97 -5.48
C ASN A 94 7.66 3.27 -6.20
N ALA A 95 6.67 4.00 -6.76
CA ALA A 95 6.90 5.37 -7.22
C ALA A 95 7.51 6.20 -6.07
N SER A 96 8.46 7.07 -6.41
CA SER A 96 9.26 7.79 -5.41
C SER A 96 8.43 8.63 -4.44
N SER A 97 7.33 9.21 -4.90
CA SER A 97 6.36 9.95 -4.06
C SER A 97 5.67 9.03 -3.05
N LEU A 98 5.17 7.88 -3.49
CA LEU A 98 4.51 6.89 -2.61
C LEU A 98 5.48 6.27 -1.61
N GLN A 99 6.69 5.93 -2.06
CA GLN A 99 7.72 5.37 -1.20
C GLN A 99 8.12 6.38 -0.11
N ARG A 100 8.35 7.64 -0.48
CA ARG A 100 8.65 8.72 0.47
C ARG A 100 7.52 8.93 1.47
N ALA A 101 6.28 8.99 1.00
CA ALA A 101 5.12 9.20 1.86
C ALA A 101 4.93 8.05 2.88
N ARG A 102 5.14 6.80 2.46
CA ARG A 102 5.13 5.65 3.39
C ARG A 102 6.28 5.72 4.39
N ARG A 103 7.49 6.03 3.89
CA ARG A 103 8.68 6.15 4.72
C ARG A 103 8.48 7.19 5.83
N THR A 104 7.98 8.39 5.51
CA THR A 104 7.72 9.44 6.51
C THR A 104 6.82 8.92 7.64
N VAL A 105 5.71 8.29 7.29
CA VAL A 105 4.77 7.73 8.30
C VAL A 105 5.43 6.61 9.12
N LEU A 106 6.21 5.74 8.48
CA LEU A 106 6.91 4.66 9.19
C LEU A 106 8.01 5.21 10.12
N GLU A 107 8.76 6.22 9.73
CA GLU A 107 9.77 6.88 10.57
C GLU A 107 9.12 7.52 11.81
N GLU A 108 7.97 8.19 11.65
CA GLU A 108 7.20 8.75 12.76
C GLU A 108 6.76 7.66 13.74
N ILE A 109 6.17 6.57 13.25
CA ILE A 109 5.74 5.45 14.09
C ILE A 109 6.92 4.77 14.78
N ILE A 110 8.00 4.47 14.06
CA ILE A 110 9.19 3.81 14.63
C ILE A 110 9.79 4.68 15.74
N SER A 111 9.88 5.99 15.56
CA SER A 111 10.39 6.90 16.59
C SER A 111 9.53 6.95 17.85
N PHE A 112 8.23 6.72 17.71
CA PHE A 112 7.29 6.72 18.84
C PHE A 112 7.31 5.39 19.63
N VAL A 113 7.58 4.26 18.97
CA VAL A 113 7.45 2.93 19.55
C VAL A 113 8.74 2.36 20.16
N ASP A 114 9.85 3.10 20.07
CA ASP A 114 11.18 2.65 20.56
C ASP A 114 11.19 2.31 22.07
N GLU A 115 10.23 2.87 22.85
CA GLU A 115 10.11 2.64 24.30
C GLU A 115 9.01 1.65 24.67
N LEU A 116 8.27 1.10 23.69
CA LEU A 116 7.16 0.20 23.93
C LEU A 116 7.62 -1.25 24.08
N SER A 117 6.95 -1.97 25.00
CA SER A 117 7.10 -3.41 25.12
C SER A 117 6.46 -4.16 23.94
N ASP A 118 6.83 -5.42 23.74
CA ASP A 118 6.26 -6.29 22.70
C ASP A 118 4.73 -6.40 22.82
N GLU A 119 4.18 -6.41 24.04
CA GLU A 119 2.73 -6.46 24.28
C GLU A 119 2.05 -5.16 23.85
N GLU A 120 2.64 -4.01 24.16
CA GLU A 120 2.12 -2.69 23.73
C GLU A 120 2.20 -2.52 22.21
N LEU A 121 3.29 -2.98 21.61
CA LEU A 121 3.44 -3.00 20.13
C LEU A 121 2.38 -3.86 19.46
N LEU A 122 2.10 -5.04 20.05
CA LEU A 122 1.08 -5.94 19.51
C LEU A 122 -0.32 -5.33 19.60
N ASN A 123 -0.65 -4.72 20.74
CA ASN A 123 -1.92 -4.03 20.94
C ASN A 123 -2.08 -2.86 19.96
N LEU A 124 -1.04 -2.05 19.79
CA LEU A 124 -1.02 -0.95 18.81
C LEU A 124 -1.24 -1.47 17.39
N ALA A 125 -0.55 -2.54 17.00
CA ALA A 125 -0.73 -3.16 15.68
C ALA A 125 -2.16 -3.67 15.48
N GLN A 126 -2.79 -4.25 16.50
CA GLN A 126 -4.18 -4.73 16.44
C GLN A 126 -5.19 -3.58 16.34
N ASP A 127 -4.93 -2.46 16.99
CA ASP A 127 -5.82 -1.30 16.95
C ASP A 127 -5.72 -0.56 15.61
N LEU A 128 -4.52 -0.46 15.04
CA LEU A 128 -4.31 0.12 13.72
C LEU A 128 -4.81 -0.78 12.57
N ASP A 129 -5.00 -2.06 12.83
CA ASP A 129 -5.57 -3.03 11.87
C ASP A 129 -7.11 -2.98 11.82
N LYS A 130 -7.70 -1.95 12.41
CA LYS A 130 -9.14 -1.70 12.42
C LYS A 130 -9.45 -0.30 11.89
N PRO A 131 -10.59 -0.13 11.23
CA PRO A 131 -11.05 1.20 10.87
C PRO A 131 -11.47 1.98 12.12
N ASP A 132 -11.43 3.30 12.04
CA ASP A 132 -12.01 4.19 13.05
C ASP A 132 -13.54 4.17 13.06
N ASP A 133 -14.18 4.96 13.94
CA ASP A 133 -15.64 5.05 14.08
C ASP A 133 -16.34 5.58 12.80
N GLU A 134 -15.60 6.20 11.88
CA GLU A 134 -16.08 6.63 10.57
C GLU A 134 -15.84 5.57 9.47
N GLY A 135 -15.28 4.42 9.80
CA GLY A 135 -14.94 3.35 8.86
C GLY A 135 -13.67 3.61 8.06
N LYS A 136 -12.79 4.51 8.51
CA LYS A 136 -11.54 4.86 7.83
C LYS A 136 -10.35 4.21 8.48
N TYR A 137 -9.43 3.71 7.66
CA TYR A 137 -8.12 3.25 8.12
C TYR A 137 -7.11 4.40 8.15
N VAL A 138 -6.15 4.29 9.05
CA VAL A 138 -4.98 5.17 9.06
C VAL A 138 -4.22 5.02 7.74
N ARG A 139 -3.70 6.14 7.24
CA ARG A 139 -2.93 6.14 5.98
C ARG A 139 -1.75 5.15 6.06
N PHE A 140 -1.62 4.27 5.09
CA PHE A 140 -0.63 3.20 5.03
C PHE A 140 -0.68 2.20 6.20
N TYR A 141 -1.86 1.98 6.79
CA TYR A 141 -2.03 1.10 7.94
C TYR A 141 -1.39 -0.29 7.73
N SER A 142 -1.56 -0.91 6.58
CA SER A 142 -0.99 -2.23 6.28
C SER A 142 0.55 -2.24 6.34
N ALA A 143 1.21 -1.15 5.93
CA ALA A 143 2.65 -1.01 6.07
C ALA A 143 3.07 -0.82 7.53
N ILE A 144 2.32 -0.02 8.30
CA ILE A 144 2.57 0.22 9.71
C ILE A 144 2.42 -1.10 10.49
N VAL A 145 1.29 -1.78 10.34
CA VAL A 145 1.01 -3.07 11.00
C VAL A 145 2.07 -4.12 10.68
N TYR A 146 2.48 -4.18 9.39
CA TYR A 146 3.55 -5.09 8.98
C TYR A 146 4.87 -4.79 9.69
N VAL A 147 5.29 -3.53 9.75
CA VAL A 147 6.55 -3.13 10.38
C VAL A 147 6.50 -3.34 11.89
N LEU A 148 5.41 -2.99 12.56
CA LEU A 148 5.23 -3.25 14.00
C LEU A 148 5.32 -4.74 14.31
N LYS A 149 4.63 -5.59 13.56
CA LYS A 149 4.73 -7.06 13.72
C LYS A 149 6.14 -7.58 13.47
N ALA A 150 6.88 -6.99 12.52
CA ALA A 150 8.26 -7.38 12.24
C ALA A 150 9.26 -6.97 13.34
N LEU A 151 8.98 -5.91 14.10
CA LEU A 151 9.78 -5.53 15.28
C LEU A 151 9.65 -6.57 16.41
N ILE A 152 8.44 -7.11 16.61
CA ILE A 152 8.16 -8.12 17.64
C ILE A 152 8.67 -9.51 17.22
N PHE A 153 8.45 -9.85 15.95
CA PHE A 153 8.80 -11.17 15.40
C PHE A 153 9.83 -11.01 14.27
N PRO A 154 11.08 -10.66 14.57
CA PRO A 154 12.10 -10.55 13.55
C PRO A 154 12.20 -11.88 12.79
N HIS A 155 12.00 -11.82 11.47
CA HIS A 155 12.00 -13.00 10.61
C HIS A 155 13.31 -13.78 10.78
N LYS A 156 13.17 -15.04 11.22
CA LYS A 156 14.23 -16.04 11.18
C LYS A 156 14.55 -16.44 9.75
#